data_69799c5056c0f2645727bb8071a3612c
#
_entry.id   69799c5056c0f2645727bb8071a3612c
#
_cell.length_a   1.000
_cell.length_b   1.000
_cell.length_c   1.000
_cell.angle_alpha   90.00
_cell.angle_beta   90.00
_cell.angle_gamma   90.00
#
_symmetry.space_group_name_H-M   'P 1'
#
loop_
_entity.id
_entity.type
_entity.pdbx_description
1 polymer ?
#
loop_
_entity_poly.entity_id
_entity_poly.type
_entity_poly.pdbx_seq_one_letter_code
_entity_poly.pdbx_strand_id
1 'polypeptide(L)'
;WGATGSPGLDLLTVAALAAAAISTRITDYDCGIWVVSSWGVADTVASSSDVPIRFDWLRHKLGQGPGLEPAGQGSVLSSSDLAADARWPEFGPLCESVVGVRSLVLVEIPVVGPARAAMSFYSAQPAAFDPGRVARSARLARLASISVQRLLLSHESAERQELSESNRVASALGILMGRYRLTPSRAFEMLRDAAATLHVGLM
;
A
#
# COMPACT_ATOMS: atom_id res chain seq x y z
N TRP A 1 -3.47 1.66 -18.75
CA TRP A 1 -2.22 1.77 -17.99
C TRP A 1 -1.47 3.00 -18.50
N GLY A 2 -1.73 4.16 -17.93
CA GLY A 2 -1.02 5.40 -18.19
C GLY A 2 -0.40 5.83 -16.88
N ALA A 3 0.92 5.65 -16.77
CA ALA A 3 1.71 6.17 -15.68
C ALA A 3 1.78 7.69 -15.79
N THR A 4 0.93 8.40 -15.06
CA THR A 4 1.17 9.80 -14.70
C THR A 4 1.77 9.80 -13.30
N GLY A 5 3.04 9.38 -13.19
CA GLY A 5 3.78 9.41 -11.94
C GLY A 5 4.07 10.85 -11.54
N SER A 6 3.52 11.28 -10.42
CA SER A 6 4.01 12.48 -9.74
C SER A 6 5.48 12.27 -9.33
N PRO A 7 6.39 13.23 -9.58
CA PRO A 7 7.82 13.07 -9.29
C PRO A 7 8.16 12.79 -7.81
N GLY A 8 7.20 12.97 -6.90
CA GLY A 8 7.36 12.62 -5.49
C GLY A 8 7.17 11.13 -5.17
N LEU A 9 6.40 10.40 -5.97
CA LEU A 9 6.18 8.96 -5.79
C LEU A 9 7.45 8.16 -6.12
N ASP A 10 8.19 8.54 -7.16
CA ASP A 10 9.41 7.85 -7.58
C ASP A 10 10.51 7.89 -6.51
N LEU A 11 10.66 9.01 -5.82
CA LEU A 11 11.72 9.16 -4.80
C LEU A 11 11.40 8.36 -3.52
N LEU A 12 10.13 8.27 -3.14
CA LEU A 12 9.69 7.54 -1.95
C LEU A 12 9.63 6.03 -2.21
N THR A 13 9.22 5.64 -3.41
CA THR A 13 9.29 4.25 -3.89
C THR A 13 10.75 3.80 -3.97
N VAL A 14 11.64 4.65 -4.48
CA VAL A 14 13.10 4.38 -4.52
C VAL A 14 13.69 4.30 -3.11
N ALA A 15 13.29 5.15 -2.17
CA ALA A 15 13.77 5.06 -0.79
C ALA A 15 13.25 3.81 -0.05
N ALA A 16 11.99 3.43 -0.27
CA ALA A 16 11.43 2.20 0.26
C ALA A 16 12.04 0.95 -0.39
N LEU A 17 12.26 0.97 -1.71
CA LEU A 17 12.97 -0.07 -2.44
C LEU A 17 14.45 -0.14 -2.05
N ALA A 18 15.11 0.99 -1.77
CA ALA A 18 16.48 1.00 -1.28
C ALA A 18 16.57 0.41 0.13
N ALA A 19 15.63 0.69 1.02
CA ALA A 19 15.54 0.05 2.33
C ALA A 19 15.25 -1.45 2.19
N ALA A 20 14.40 -1.84 1.27
CA ALA A 20 14.12 -3.24 0.94
C ALA A 20 15.36 -3.92 0.31
N ALA A 21 16.01 -3.29 -0.66
CA ALA A 21 17.21 -3.82 -1.33
C ALA A 21 18.45 -3.90 -0.40
N ILE A 22 18.57 -3.01 0.58
CA ILE A 22 19.58 -3.10 1.63
C ILE A 22 19.27 -4.30 2.52
N SER A 23 18.00 -4.57 2.82
CA SER A 23 17.60 -5.76 3.56
C SER A 23 17.96 -7.06 2.84
N THR A 24 17.70 -7.16 1.54
CA THR A 24 17.99 -8.37 0.73
C THR A 24 19.47 -8.62 0.51
N ARG A 25 20.30 -7.58 0.43
CA ARG A 25 21.77 -7.73 0.33
C ARG A 25 22.43 -8.11 1.65
N ILE A 26 21.78 -7.83 2.78
CA ILE A 26 22.26 -8.12 4.13
C ILE A 26 21.69 -9.45 4.65
N THR A 27 20.54 -9.87 4.10
CA THR A 27 19.82 -11.07 4.51
C THR A 27 19.33 -11.80 3.26
N ASP A 28 19.47 -13.10 3.18
CA ASP A 28 18.94 -13.94 2.10
C ASP A 28 17.40 -14.06 2.16
N TYR A 29 16.71 -12.94 2.39
CA TYR A 29 15.26 -12.88 2.57
C TYR A 29 14.63 -11.90 1.61
N ASP A 30 13.46 -12.25 1.11
CA ASP A 30 12.59 -11.30 0.43
C ASP A 30 11.95 -10.37 1.45
N CYS A 31 11.68 -9.14 1.04
CA CYS A 31 10.95 -8.19 1.89
C CYS A 31 10.00 -7.33 1.08
N GLY A 32 8.95 -6.88 1.75
CA GLY A 32 7.96 -5.97 1.20
C GLY A 32 7.39 -5.03 2.24
N ILE A 33 6.90 -3.90 1.77
CA ILE A 33 6.12 -2.94 2.58
C ILE A 33 4.72 -2.89 1.98
N TRP A 34 3.73 -3.17 2.81
CA TRP A 34 2.34 -2.99 2.45
C TRP A 34 1.70 -1.91 3.31
N VAL A 35 0.69 -1.28 2.74
CA VAL A 35 -0.07 -0.21 3.36
C VAL A 35 -1.55 -0.52 3.22
N VAL A 36 -2.32 -0.27 4.26
CA VAL A 36 -3.78 -0.20 4.20
C VAL A 36 -4.17 1.26 4.34
N SER A 37 -4.77 1.81 3.30
CA SER A 37 -5.26 3.19 3.33
C SER A 37 -6.40 3.37 4.33
N SER A 38 -6.74 4.61 4.63
CA SER A 38 -7.91 4.96 5.47
C SER A 38 -9.22 4.40 4.94
N TRP A 39 -9.28 4.06 3.65
CA TRP A 39 -10.44 3.48 2.96
C TRP A 39 -10.43 1.95 2.92
N GLY A 40 -9.47 1.31 3.57
CA GLY A 40 -9.36 -0.15 3.63
C GLY A 40 -8.73 -0.81 2.40
N VAL A 41 -8.23 -0.03 1.44
CA VAL A 41 -7.49 -0.59 0.29
C VAL A 41 -6.09 -0.97 0.77
N ALA A 42 -5.76 -2.25 0.62
CA ALA A 42 -4.44 -2.80 0.93
C ALA A 42 -3.62 -2.94 -0.35
N ASP A 43 -2.41 -2.40 -0.35
CA ASP A 43 -1.50 -2.46 -1.50
C ASP A 43 -0.05 -2.66 -1.06
N THR A 44 0.70 -3.43 -1.86
CA THR A 44 2.15 -3.57 -1.70
C THR A 44 2.84 -2.38 -2.37
N VAL A 45 3.30 -1.43 -1.58
CA VAL A 45 3.91 -0.18 -2.07
C VAL A 45 5.40 -0.31 -2.39
N ALA A 46 6.07 -1.33 -1.84
CA ALA A 46 7.47 -1.64 -2.15
C ALA A 46 7.74 -3.14 -1.96
N SER A 47 8.55 -3.72 -2.84
CA SER A 47 8.95 -5.13 -2.76
C SER A 47 10.35 -5.35 -3.32
N SER A 48 11.09 -6.29 -2.74
CA SER A 48 12.43 -6.70 -3.22
C SER A 48 12.37 -7.69 -4.38
N SER A 49 11.23 -8.38 -4.52
CA SER A 49 10.96 -9.41 -5.53
C SER A 49 9.45 -9.50 -5.78
N ASP A 50 9.00 -10.51 -6.52
CA ASP A 50 7.59 -10.84 -6.70
C ASP A 50 6.94 -11.56 -5.50
N VAL A 51 7.76 -12.08 -4.58
CA VAL A 51 7.29 -12.86 -3.41
C VAL A 51 6.32 -12.07 -2.54
N PRO A 52 6.60 -10.83 -2.09
CA PRO A 52 5.64 -10.04 -1.32
C PRO A 52 4.31 -9.83 -2.04
N ILE A 53 4.34 -9.55 -3.33
CA ILE A 53 3.14 -9.28 -4.15
C ILE A 53 2.29 -10.55 -4.24
N ARG A 54 2.90 -11.71 -4.52
CA ARG A 54 2.22 -13.00 -4.58
C ARG A 54 1.65 -13.42 -3.22
N PHE A 55 2.39 -13.12 -2.15
CA PHE A 55 1.94 -13.37 -0.78
C PHE A 55 0.69 -12.55 -0.45
N ASP A 56 0.69 -11.27 -0.74
CA ASP A 56 -0.44 -10.37 -0.50
C ASP A 56 -1.65 -10.74 -1.36
N TRP A 57 -1.43 -11.11 -2.62
CA TRP A 57 -2.50 -11.62 -3.48
C TRP A 57 -3.16 -12.88 -2.91
N LEU A 58 -2.36 -13.85 -2.44
CA LEU A 58 -2.88 -15.09 -1.85
C LEU A 58 -3.66 -14.81 -0.57
N ARG A 59 -3.13 -13.97 0.31
CA ARG A 59 -3.77 -13.53 1.55
C ARG A 59 -5.12 -12.87 1.29
N HIS A 60 -5.18 -11.99 0.30
CA HIS A 60 -6.42 -11.31 -0.11
C HIS A 60 -7.45 -12.27 -0.69
N LYS A 61 -7.00 -13.19 -1.53
CA LYS A 61 -7.86 -14.20 -2.18
C LYS A 61 -8.52 -15.13 -1.16
N LEU A 62 -7.81 -15.52 -0.11
CA LEU A 62 -8.30 -16.44 0.91
C LEU A 62 -9.03 -15.74 2.06
N GLY A 63 -8.86 -14.41 2.22
CA GLY A 63 -9.32 -13.70 3.40
C GLY A 63 -8.67 -14.20 4.70
N GLN A 64 -7.55 -14.89 4.59
CA GLN A 64 -6.82 -15.52 5.69
C GLN A 64 -5.31 -15.30 5.51
N GLY A 65 -4.59 -15.09 6.60
CA GLY A 65 -3.14 -14.96 6.58
C GLY A 65 -2.61 -13.87 7.49
N PRO A 66 -1.28 -13.82 7.66
CA PRO A 66 -0.63 -12.87 8.58
C PRO A 66 -0.90 -11.41 8.22
N GLY A 67 -1.21 -10.58 9.22
CA GLY A 67 -1.36 -9.13 9.07
C GLY A 67 -2.75 -8.66 8.60
N LEU A 68 -3.72 -9.55 8.39
CA LEU A 68 -5.12 -9.15 8.13
C LEU A 68 -5.77 -8.57 9.40
N GLU A 69 -5.47 -9.17 10.55
CA GLU A 69 -5.97 -8.68 11.83
C GLU A 69 -5.16 -7.46 12.29
N PRO A 70 -5.82 -6.44 12.90
CA PRO A 70 -5.14 -5.31 13.48
C PRO A 70 -4.21 -5.78 14.60
N ALA A 71 -2.92 -5.53 14.44
CA ALA A 71 -1.94 -5.63 15.52
C ALA A 71 -1.58 -4.22 15.99
N GLY A 72 -1.17 -4.04 17.24
CA GLY A 72 -0.78 -2.72 17.75
C GLY A 72 0.44 -2.17 17.01
N GLN A 73 0.54 -0.85 16.88
CA GLN A 73 1.69 -0.19 16.24
C GLN A 73 3.02 -0.66 16.82
N GLY A 74 3.95 -1.00 15.95
CA GLY A 74 5.26 -1.53 16.33
C GLY A 74 5.24 -2.99 16.80
N SER A 75 4.10 -3.68 16.75
CA SER A 75 4.00 -5.10 17.05
C SER A 75 4.78 -5.93 16.03
N VAL A 76 5.25 -7.07 16.49
CA VAL A 76 5.95 -8.05 15.66
C VAL A 76 5.15 -9.35 15.66
N LEU A 77 4.80 -9.81 14.48
CA LEU A 77 4.20 -11.10 14.27
C LEU A 77 5.23 -11.98 13.55
N SER A 78 5.45 -13.20 14.02
CA SER A 78 6.30 -14.14 13.36
C SER A 78 5.66 -15.52 13.25
N SER A 79 6.05 -16.24 12.20
CA SER A 79 5.76 -17.66 12.03
C SER A 79 7.05 -18.37 11.66
N SER A 80 7.40 -19.39 12.43
CA SER A 80 8.57 -20.22 12.16
C SER A 80 8.32 -21.22 11.04
N ASP A 81 7.08 -21.65 10.87
CA ASP A 81 6.66 -22.52 9.77
C ASP A 81 5.19 -22.27 9.44
N LEU A 82 4.94 -21.53 8.38
CA LEU A 82 3.59 -21.20 7.94
C LEU A 82 2.76 -22.43 7.60
N ALA A 83 3.36 -23.44 7.00
CA ALA A 83 2.64 -24.64 6.59
C ALA A 83 2.11 -25.45 7.80
N ALA A 84 2.72 -25.28 8.96
CA ALA A 84 2.32 -25.92 10.22
C ALA A 84 1.62 -24.96 11.19
N ASP A 85 1.42 -23.71 10.82
CA ASP A 85 0.86 -22.68 11.70
C ASP A 85 -0.65 -22.77 11.78
N ALA A 86 -1.15 -23.23 12.94
CA ALA A 86 -2.57 -23.42 13.18
C ALA A 86 -3.42 -22.14 13.12
N ARG A 87 -2.79 -20.96 13.14
CA ARG A 87 -3.50 -19.69 12.96
C ARG A 87 -4.06 -19.53 11.55
N TRP A 88 -3.41 -20.15 10.55
CA TRP A 88 -3.76 -20.01 9.14
C TRP A 88 -3.74 -21.37 8.42
N PRO A 89 -4.69 -22.28 8.75
CA PRO A 89 -4.64 -23.67 8.30
C PRO A 89 -4.80 -23.86 6.78
N GLU A 90 -5.47 -22.93 6.11
CA GLU A 90 -5.63 -22.98 4.64
C GLU A 90 -4.51 -22.18 3.94
N PHE A 91 -4.17 -21.01 4.50
CA PHE A 91 -3.18 -20.13 3.91
C PHE A 91 -1.76 -20.74 3.94
N GLY A 92 -1.34 -21.31 5.08
CA GLY A 92 0.03 -21.76 5.26
C GLY A 92 0.50 -22.79 4.22
N PRO A 93 -0.20 -23.93 4.04
CA PRO A 93 0.16 -24.93 3.02
C PRO A 93 0.11 -24.39 1.59
N LEU A 94 -0.87 -23.52 1.28
CA LEU A 94 -0.95 -22.89 -0.04
C LEU A 94 0.16 -21.87 -0.25
N CYS A 95 0.57 -21.13 0.78
CA CYS A 95 1.66 -20.18 0.72
C CYS A 95 2.99 -20.88 0.38
N GLU A 96 3.27 -22.03 0.99
CA GLU A 96 4.43 -22.83 0.64
C GLU A 96 4.39 -23.27 -0.83
N SER A 97 3.27 -23.87 -1.27
CA SER A 97 3.17 -24.46 -2.61
C SER A 97 3.10 -23.42 -3.74
N VAL A 98 2.44 -22.29 -3.53
CA VAL A 98 2.18 -21.26 -4.55
C VAL A 98 3.22 -20.15 -4.52
N VAL A 99 3.61 -19.69 -3.34
CA VAL A 99 4.52 -18.54 -3.17
C VAL A 99 5.95 -18.98 -2.87
N GLY A 100 6.11 -20.14 -2.22
CA GLY A 100 7.42 -20.68 -1.83
C GLY A 100 7.91 -20.16 -0.47
N VAL A 101 7.01 -19.63 0.38
CA VAL A 101 7.36 -19.07 1.70
C VAL A 101 7.00 -20.03 2.83
N ARG A 102 7.97 -20.32 3.71
CA ARG A 102 7.82 -21.19 4.88
C ARG A 102 7.87 -20.42 6.20
N SER A 103 8.65 -19.38 6.30
CA SER A 103 8.70 -18.57 7.51
C SER A 103 8.65 -17.08 7.21
N LEU A 104 8.14 -16.31 8.16
CA LEU A 104 8.03 -14.85 8.00
C LEU A 104 8.20 -14.12 9.33
N VAL A 105 8.58 -12.84 9.20
CA VAL A 105 8.44 -11.82 10.23
C VAL A 105 7.69 -10.64 9.61
N LEU A 106 6.63 -10.19 10.27
CA LEU A 106 5.89 -8.98 9.93
C LEU A 106 6.01 -8.00 11.09
N VAL A 107 6.37 -6.77 10.77
CA VAL A 107 6.52 -5.69 11.75
C VAL A 107 5.58 -4.56 11.36
N GLU A 108 4.63 -4.25 12.21
CA GLU A 108 3.75 -3.08 12.04
C GLU A 108 4.59 -1.80 12.12
N ILE A 109 4.50 -0.97 11.10
CA ILE A 109 5.17 0.32 11.03
C ILE A 109 4.31 1.36 11.75
N PRO A 110 4.85 2.10 12.75
CA PRO A 110 4.11 3.20 13.35
C PRO A 110 3.83 4.29 12.32
N VAL A 111 2.55 4.57 12.09
CA VAL A 111 2.08 5.66 11.22
C VAL A 111 1.03 6.49 11.96
N VAL A 112 0.93 7.75 11.62
CA VAL A 112 -0.08 8.66 12.18
C VAL A 112 -1.34 8.62 11.32
N GLY A 113 -2.49 8.58 11.96
CA GLY A 113 -3.79 8.55 11.29
C GLY A 113 -4.43 7.15 11.25
N PRO A 114 -5.48 6.96 10.47
CA PRO A 114 -6.24 5.71 10.39
C PRO A 114 -5.60 4.64 9.50
N ALA A 115 -4.62 5.03 8.69
CA ALA A 115 -3.90 4.10 7.82
C ALA A 115 -3.05 3.12 8.64
N ARG A 116 -2.76 1.96 8.05
CA ARG A 116 -1.86 0.95 8.63
C ARG A 116 -0.75 0.65 7.63
N ALA A 117 0.42 0.32 8.15
CA ALA A 117 1.53 -0.13 7.33
C ALA A 117 2.32 -1.22 8.04
N ALA A 118 2.90 -2.14 7.29
CA ALA A 118 3.83 -3.10 7.84
C ALA A 118 4.94 -3.42 6.86
N MET A 119 6.10 -3.79 7.41
CA MET A 119 7.20 -4.36 6.67
C MET A 119 7.29 -5.85 6.97
N SER A 120 7.30 -6.66 5.93
CA SER A 120 7.33 -8.11 6.03
C SER A 120 8.61 -8.66 5.44
N PHE A 121 9.13 -9.71 6.05
CA PHE A 121 10.31 -10.44 5.63
C PHE A 121 9.94 -11.91 5.45
N TYR A 122 10.36 -12.50 4.34
CA TYR A 122 9.92 -13.81 3.90
C TYR A 122 11.12 -14.72 3.64
N SER A 123 10.98 -16.00 3.99
CA SER A 123 11.98 -17.01 3.68
C SER A 123 11.33 -18.33 3.22
N ALA A 124 11.97 -18.97 2.25
CA ALA A 124 11.60 -20.32 1.82
C ALA A 124 12.00 -21.39 2.85
N GLN A 125 12.84 -21.04 3.83
CA GLN A 125 13.27 -21.99 4.86
C GLN A 125 12.41 -21.85 6.12
N PRO A 126 12.01 -22.94 6.78
CA PRO A 126 11.38 -22.86 8.10
C PRO A 126 12.41 -22.37 9.12
N ALA A 127 11.91 -21.75 10.19
CA ALA A 127 12.70 -21.25 11.31
C ALA A 127 13.86 -20.31 10.92
N ALA A 128 13.72 -19.61 9.77
CA ALA A 128 14.78 -18.73 9.27
C ALA A 128 15.02 -17.50 10.15
N PHE A 129 14.06 -17.12 10.98
CA PHE A 129 14.12 -15.90 11.80
C PHE A 129 14.35 -16.21 13.26
N ASP A 130 15.61 -16.27 13.67
CA ASP A 130 16.01 -16.30 15.07
C ASP A 130 15.72 -14.95 15.78
N PRO A 131 15.77 -14.86 17.11
CA PRO A 131 15.49 -13.63 17.84
C PRO A 131 16.35 -12.43 17.42
N GLY A 132 17.60 -12.64 17.00
CA GLY A 132 18.48 -11.58 16.53
C GLY A 132 18.02 -11.02 15.17
N ARG A 133 17.56 -11.89 14.28
CA ARG A 133 17.00 -11.53 12.97
C ARG A 133 15.67 -10.82 13.12
N VAL A 134 14.81 -11.29 14.01
CA VAL A 134 13.55 -10.60 14.36
C VAL A 134 13.82 -9.18 14.86
N ALA A 135 14.76 -9.01 15.78
CA ALA A 135 15.15 -7.70 16.30
C ALA A 135 15.71 -6.77 15.21
N ARG A 136 16.47 -7.33 14.26
CA ARG A 136 16.99 -6.58 13.11
C ARG A 136 15.85 -6.14 12.17
N SER A 137 14.92 -7.02 11.87
CA SER A 137 13.72 -6.72 11.08
C SER A 137 12.92 -5.58 11.71
N ALA A 138 12.71 -5.60 13.01
CA ALA A 138 12.03 -4.54 13.74
C ALA A 138 12.76 -3.17 13.65
N ARG A 139 14.09 -3.16 13.67
CA ARG A 139 14.87 -1.93 13.46
C ARG A 139 14.73 -1.38 12.06
N LEU A 140 14.75 -2.23 11.04
CA LEU A 140 14.58 -1.84 9.64
C LEU A 140 13.18 -1.24 9.40
N ALA A 141 12.13 -1.86 9.95
CA ALA A 141 10.78 -1.33 9.86
C ALA A 141 10.65 0.06 10.50
N ARG A 142 11.32 0.30 11.64
CA ARG A 142 11.35 1.64 12.28
C ARG A 142 12.06 2.68 11.40
N LEU A 143 13.13 2.31 10.72
CA LEU A 143 13.83 3.21 9.80
C LEU A 143 12.97 3.56 8.59
N ALA A 144 12.14 2.63 8.12
CA ALA A 144 11.21 2.85 7.03
C ALA A 144 10.02 3.76 7.39
N SER A 145 9.71 3.95 8.68
CA SER A 145 8.50 4.65 9.13
C SER A 145 8.36 6.07 8.59
N ILE A 146 9.46 6.81 8.52
CA ILE A 146 9.44 8.21 8.01
C ILE A 146 9.06 8.24 6.53
N SER A 147 9.62 7.34 5.72
CA SER A 147 9.32 7.26 4.29
C SER A 147 7.88 6.80 4.04
N VAL A 148 7.43 5.81 4.80
CA VAL A 148 6.04 5.31 4.73
C VAL A 148 5.05 6.39 5.16
N GLN A 149 5.33 7.13 6.23
CA GLN A 149 4.47 8.24 6.67
C GLN A 149 4.35 9.33 5.60
N ARG A 150 5.45 9.69 4.94
CA ARG A 150 5.44 10.66 3.84
C ARG A 150 4.62 10.16 2.65
N LEU A 151 4.78 8.88 2.29
CA LEU A 151 4.00 8.25 1.23
C LEU A 151 2.50 8.35 1.52
N LEU A 152 2.07 7.97 2.73
CA LEU A 152 0.68 8.05 3.16
C LEU A 152 0.12 9.47 3.08
N LEU A 153 0.87 10.46 3.57
CA LEU A 153 0.46 11.86 3.51
C LEU A 153 0.35 12.39 2.08
N SER A 154 1.23 11.97 1.17
CA SER A 154 1.17 12.37 -0.23
C SER A 154 -0.04 11.76 -0.94
N HIS A 155 -0.35 10.49 -0.69
CA HIS A 155 -1.56 9.84 -1.21
C HIS A 155 -2.84 10.50 -0.71
N GLU A 156 -2.96 10.73 0.59
CA GLU A 156 -4.13 11.42 1.16
C GLU A 156 -4.32 12.83 0.58
N SER A 157 -3.22 13.53 0.31
CA SER A 157 -3.27 14.87 -0.29
C SER A 157 -3.74 14.82 -1.74
N ALA A 158 -3.25 13.86 -2.54
CA ALA A 158 -3.65 13.67 -3.92
C ALA A 158 -5.14 13.27 -4.01
N GLU A 159 -5.58 12.31 -3.20
CA GLU A 159 -6.97 11.89 -3.15
C GLU A 159 -7.91 13.03 -2.73
N ARG A 160 -7.54 13.84 -1.73
CA ARG A 160 -8.32 15.03 -1.34
C ARG A 160 -8.40 16.06 -2.46
N GLN A 161 -7.33 16.23 -3.22
CA GLN A 161 -7.31 17.15 -4.35
C GLN A 161 -8.24 16.66 -5.47
N GLU A 162 -8.15 15.38 -5.85
CA GLU A 162 -9.04 14.78 -6.85
C GLU A 162 -10.52 14.87 -6.45
N LEU A 163 -10.84 14.54 -5.19
CA LEU A 163 -12.20 14.68 -4.65
C LEU A 163 -12.67 16.14 -4.65
N SER A 164 -11.78 17.08 -4.30
CA SER A 164 -12.09 18.50 -4.31
C SER A 164 -12.36 19.02 -5.74
N GLU A 165 -11.55 18.62 -6.70
CA GLU A 165 -11.71 18.96 -8.10
C GLU A 165 -13.00 18.38 -8.68
N SER A 166 -13.30 17.12 -8.42
CA SER A 166 -14.53 16.45 -8.81
C SER A 166 -15.77 17.15 -8.21
N ASN A 167 -15.72 17.51 -6.93
CA ASN A 167 -16.80 18.23 -6.26
C ASN A 167 -16.98 19.65 -6.84
N ARG A 168 -15.93 20.34 -7.22
CA ARG A 168 -16.00 21.67 -7.86
C ARG A 168 -16.66 21.58 -9.22
N VAL A 169 -16.30 20.58 -10.03
CA VAL A 169 -16.95 20.33 -11.33
C VAL A 169 -18.43 20.00 -11.14
N ALA A 170 -18.77 19.10 -10.22
CA ALA A 170 -20.15 18.73 -9.93
C ALA A 170 -20.99 19.94 -9.44
N SER A 171 -20.43 20.79 -8.58
CA SER A 171 -21.05 22.03 -8.10
C SER A 171 -21.29 23.03 -9.24
N ALA A 172 -20.30 23.22 -10.11
CA ALA A 172 -20.41 24.09 -11.27
C ALA A 172 -21.52 23.61 -12.23
N LEU A 173 -21.58 22.29 -12.47
CA LEU A 173 -22.65 21.69 -13.27
C LEU A 173 -24.04 21.94 -12.64
N GLY A 174 -24.18 21.72 -11.33
CA GLY A 174 -25.43 21.99 -10.61
C GLY A 174 -25.88 23.44 -10.72
N ILE A 175 -24.98 24.40 -10.60
CA ILE A 175 -25.26 25.83 -10.78
C ILE A 175 -25.71 26.14 -12.20
N LEU A 176 -25.00 25.62 -13.22
CA LEU A 176 -25.37 25.83 -14.62
C LEU A 176 -26.72 25.22 -14.95
N MET A 177 -27.00 24.00 -14.49
CA MET A 177 -28.29 23.33 -14.66
C MET A 177 -29.43 24.14 -14.01
N GLY A 178 -29.24 24.61 -12.79
CA GLY A 178 -30.27 25.38 -12.06
C GLY A 178 -30.52 26.77 -12.68
N ARG A 179 -29.42 27.47 -13.03
CA ARG A 179 -29.51 28.85 -13.51
C ARG A 179 -30.02 28.96 -14.95
N TYR A 180 -29.61 28.02 -15.82
CA TYR A 180 -29.91 28.06 -17.24
C TYR A 180 -30.91 26.97 -17.67
N ARG A 181 -31.43 26.18 -16.73
CA ARG A 181 -32.35 25.05 -16.99
C ARG A 181 -31.83 24.07 -18.03
N LEU A 182 -30.53 23.78 -17.94
CA LEU A 182 -29.83 22.87 -18.85
C LEU A 182 -29.95 21.42 -18.40
N THR A 183 -29.84 20.50 -19.35
CA THR A 183 -29.58 19.09 -19.06
C THR A 183 -28.12 18.90 -18.59
N PRO A 184 -27.79 17.81 -17.86
CA PRO A 184 -26.44 17.54 -17.43
C PRO A 184 -25.43 17.59 -18.58
N SER A 185 -25.76 17.01 -19.74
CA SER A 185 -24.86 16.97 -20.91
C SER A 185 -24.59 18.37 -21.44
N ARG A 186 -25.60 19.22 -21.55
CA ARG A 186 -25.46 20.61 -22.02
C ARG A 186 -24.67 21.47 -21.03
N ALA A 187 -24.88 21.29 -19.73
CA ALA A 187 -24.14 21.99 -18.70
C ALA A 187 -22.65 21.60 -18.76
N PHE A 188 -22.35 20.32 -18.99
CA PHE A 188 -20.99 19.84 -19.13
C PHE A 188 -20.28 20.40 -20.39
N GLU A 189 -20.96 20.40 -21.55
CA GLU A 189 -20.44 21.02 -22.79
C GLU A 189 -20.10 22.49 -22.54
N MET A 190 -21.01 23.26 -21.93
CA MET A 190 -20.79 24.67 -21.62
C MET A 190 -19.61 24.91 -20.69
N LEU A 191 -19.44 24.04 -19.68
CA LEU A 191 -18.31 24.11 -18.76
C LEU A 191 -16.98 23.80 -19.47
N ARG A 192 -16.98 22.78 -20.31
CA ARG A 192 -15.81 22.39 -21.12
C ARG A 192 -15.38 23.48 -22.08
N ASP A 193 -16.32 24.09 -22.78
CA ASP A 193 -16.03 25.14 -23.76
C ASP A 193 -15.51 26.43 -23.07
N ALA A 194 -16.04 26.76 -21.89
CA ALA A 194 -15.52 27.84 -21.06
C ALA A 194 -14.07 27.55 -20.58
N ALA A 195 -13.81 26.33 -20.12
CA ALA A 195 -12.47 25.92 -19.69
C ALA A 195 -11.46 25.98 -20.85
N ALA A 196 -11.84 25.51 -22.03
CA ALA A 196 -11.00 25.58 -23.23
C ALA A 196 -10.68 27.03 -23.60
N THR A 197 -11.65 27.94 -23.50
CA THR A 197 -11.48 29.37 -23.80
C THR A 197 -10.53 30.05 -22.79
N LEU A 198 -10.56 29.62 -21.55
CA LEU A 198 -9.74 30.18 -20.47
C LEU A 198 -8.37 29.46 -20.32
N HIS A 199 -8.08 28.46 -21.15
CA HIS A 199 -6.87 27.62 -21.06
C HIS A 199 -6.70 26.96 -19.66
N VAL A 200 -7.80 26.61 -19.00
CA VAL A 200 -7.81 25.96 -17.68
C VAL A 200 -8.24 24.51 -17.87
N GLY A 201 -7.52 23.58 -17.24
CA GLY A 201 -7.95 22.18 -17.22
C GLY A 201 -9.26 21.99 -16.44
N LEU A 202 -10.12 21.07 -16.87
CA LEU A 202 -11.31 20.64 -16.13
C LEU A 202 -11.02 19.50 -15.16
N MET A 203 -9.88 18.80 -15.39
CA MET A 203 -9.35 17.69 -14.54
C MET A 203 -7.84 17.69 -14.62
#